data_abdebd44496aa0a18b7c7265e023f21d
#
_entry.id   abdebd44496aa0a18b7c7265e023f21d
#
_cell.length_a   1.000
_cell.length_b   1.000
_cell.length_c   1.000
_cell.angle_alpha   90.00
_cell.angle_beta   90.00
_cell.angle_gamma   90.00
#
_symmetry.space_group_name_H-M   'P 1'
#
loop_
_entity.id
_entity.type
_entity.pdbx_description
1 polymer ?
#
loop_
_entity_poly.entity_id
_entity_poly.type
_entity_poly.pdbx_seq_one_letter_code
_entity_poly.pdbx_strand_id
1 'polypeptide(L)'
;TVERVVAEKVSVRREDGEVDEYRLRKFARSNQGTCVNQRPLVTEGEKIEAGTVLADGSSTDEGELALGKNLLVAFMPWEGFNFEDAIIISERIVKDDVLTSIHIEEYEVQARDTKLGPEEITRDIPNASDDVLMNLDVDGIIRIGAEVGSGDVLVGKVTPKGESEPT
;
A
#
# COMPACT_ATOMS: atom_id res chain seq x y z
N THR A 1 17.79 -7.45 -26.27
CA THR A 1 17.93 -8.56 -25.31
C THR A 1 17.78 -8.03 -23.90
N VAL A 2 17.02 -8.72 -23.05
CA VAL A 2 16.88 -8.39 -21.62
C VAL A 2 18.21 -8.68 -20.92
N GLU A 3 18.84 -7.65 -20.37
CA GLU A 3 20.15 -7.77 -19.74
C GLU A 3 20.04 -8.08 -18.24
N ARG A 4 19.10 -7.40 -17.55
CA ARG A 4 18.91 -7.56 -16.11
C ARG A 4 17.46 -7.35 -15.72
N VAL A 5 16.97 -8.19 -14.82
CA VAL A 5 15.64 -8.10 -14.24
C VAL A 5 15.76 -8.05 -12.72
N VAL A 6 15.29 -6.97 -12.12
CA VAL A 6 15.15 -6.84 -10.67
C VAL A 6 13.73 -6.35 -10.34
N ALA A 7 13.35 -6.45 -9.08
CA ALA A 7 11.99 -6.10 -8.67
C ALA A 7 11.58 -4.66 -9.08
N GLU A 8 12.52 -3.73 -9.14
CA GLU A 8 12.26 -2.31 -9.37
C GLU A 8 12.59 -1.84 -10.80
N LYS A 9 13.26 -2.66 -11.60
CA LYS A 9 13.60 -2.28 -12.98
C LYS A 9 13.92 -3.46 -13.89
N VAL A 10 13.67 -3.25 -15.16
CA VAL A 10 14.12 -4.10 -16.26
C VAL A 10 15.11 -3.31 -17.13
N SER A 11 16.30 -3.88 -17.40
CA SER A 11 17.28 -3.30 -18.29
C SER A 11 17.32 -4.09 -19.59
N VAL A 12 17.23 -3.40 -20.71
CA VAL A 12 17.18 -3.99 -22.04
C VAL A 12 18.32 -3.44 -22.88
N ARG A 13 19.18 -4.33 -23.39
CA ARG A 13 20.22 -3.98 -24.35
C ARG A 13 19.67 -4.00 -25.76
N ARG A 14 19.76 -2.86 -26.45
CA ARG A 14 19.42 -2.71 -27.87
C ARG A 14 20.48 -3.35 -28.79
N GLU A 15 20.18 -3.42 -30.08
CA GLU A 15 21.09 -3.92 -31.09
C GLU A 15 22.31 -3.00 -31.30
N ASP A 16 22.15 -1.69 -31.08
CA ASP A 16 23.22 -0.69 -31.12
C ASP A 16 24.17 -0.73 -29.91
N GLY A 17 23.87 -1.58 -28.90
CA GLY A 17 24.66 -1.76 -27.69
C GLY A 17 24.24 -0.84 -26.54
N GLU A 18 23.36 0.11 -26.76
CA GLU A 18 22.81 0.96 -25.69
C GLU A 18 21.87 0.16 -24.75
N VAL A 19 21.78 0.57 -23.50
CA VAL A 19 20.94 -0.07 -22.49
C VAL A 19 19.84 0.87 -22.04
N ASP A 20 18.60 0.47 -22.27
CA ASP A 20 17.41 1.14 -21.75
C ASP A 20 17.04 0.60 -20.38
N GLU A 21 16.76 1.50 -19.45
CA GLU A 21 16.27 1.14 -18.11
C GLU A 21 14.79 1.52 -17.95
N TYR A 22 13.95 0.52 -17.67
CA TYR A 22 12.54 0.68 -17.39
C TYR A 22 12.29 0.47 -15.91
N ARG A 23 11.98 1.56 -15.19
CA ARG A 23 11.66 1.51 -13.75
C ARG A 23 10.22 1.02 -13.54
N LEU A 24 10.07 0.08 -12.62
CA LEU A 24 8.78 -0.48 -12.23
C LEU A 24 8.26 0.22 -10.97
N ARG A 25 6.97 0.55 -10.97
CA ARG A 25 6.30 1.10 -9.78
C ARG A 25 6.03 -0.02 -8.80
N LYS A 26 6.54 0.13 -7.58
CA LYS A 26 6.37 -0.86 -6.50
C LYS A 26 5.55 -0.27 -5.38
N PHE A 27 4.42 -0.92 -5.07
CA PHE A 27 3.54 -0.58 -3.94
C PHE A 27 3.23 0.91 -3.82
N ALA A 28 3.02 1.58 -4.95
CA ALA A 28 2.66 2.98 -5.00
C ALA A 28 1.14 3.16 -4.80
N ARG A 29 0.76 4.24 -4.11
CA ARG A 29 -0.65 4.61 -3.95
C ARG A 29 -1.18 5.21 -5.25
N SER A 30 -2.34 4.70 -5.73
CA SER A 30 -3.10 5.35 -6.78
C SER A 30 -3.95 6.51 -6.21
N ASN A 31 -4.57 7.30 -7.08
CA ASN A 31 -5.46 8.39 -6.66
C ASN A 31 -6.66 7.89 -5.83
N GLN A 32 -7.09 6.66 -6.04
CA GLN A 32 -8.19 6.02 -5.31
C GLN A 32 -7.71 5.21 -4.09
N GLY A 33 -6.44 5.28 -3.73
CA GLY A 33 -5.90 4.53 -2.60
C GLY A 33 -5.62 3.05 -2.89
N THR A 34 -5.75 2.61 -4.14
CA THR A 34 -5.40 1.25 -4.53
C THR A 34 -3.89 1.10 -4.71
N CYS A 35 -3.39 -0.13 -4.61
CA CYS A 35 -1.97 -0.44 -4.73
C CYS A 35 -1.58 -0.60 -6.20
N VAL A 36 -0.64 0.22 -6.67
CA VAL A 36 0.03 0.04 -7.96
C VAL A 36 1.33 -0.71 -7.72
N ASN A 37 1.40 -1.94 -8.21
CA ASN A 37 2.59 -2.78 -8.09
C ASN A 37 2.85 -3.49 -9.41
N GLN A 38 3.93 -3.10 -10.09
CA GLN A 38 4.32 -3.69 -11.37
C GLN A 38 5.27 -4.85 -11.14
N ARG A 39 5.04 -5.95 -11.87
CA ARG A 39 5.85 -7.17 -11.83
C ARG A 39 6.43 -7.46 -13.20
N PRO A 40 7.75 -7.74 -13.31
CA PRO A 40 8.35 -8.10 -14.59
C PRO A 40 7.77 -9.44 -15.08
N LEU A 41 7.54 -9.54 -16.39
CA LEU A 41 7.14 -10.76 -17.07
C LEU A 41 8.31 -11.41 -17.80
N VAL A 42 9.30 -10.61 -18.19
CA VAL A 42 10.47 -11.06 -18.95
C VAL A 42 11.57 -11.60 -18.03
N THR A 43 12.39 -12.45 -18.58
CA THR A 43 13.55 -13.07 -17.91
C THR A 43 14.87 -12.57 -18.47
N GLU A 44 15.95 -12.65 -17.67
CA GLU A 44 17.30 -12.27 -18.13
C GLU A 44 17.76 -13.17 -19.29
N GLY A 45 18.34 -12.56 -20.30
CA GLY A 45 18.79 -13.22 -21.53
C GLY A 45 17.71 -13.38 -22.60
N GLU A 46 16.46 -13.06 -22.32
CA GLU A 46 15.35 -13.15 -23.25
C GLU A 46 15.53 -12.16 -24.41
N LYS A 47 15.24 -12.60 -25.63
CA LYS A 47 15.17 -11.73 -26.81
C LYS A 47 13.76 -11.21 -26.97
N ILE A 48 13.62 -9.92 -26.95
CA ILE A 48 12.34 -9.21 -27.06
C ILE A 48 12.33 -8.34 -28.31
N GLU A 49 11.16 -8.07 -28.82
CA GLU A 49 10.88 -7.18 -29.96
C GLU A 49 10.17 -5.92 -29.50
N ALA A 50 10.08 -4.94 -30.40
CA ALA A 50 9.28 -3.74 -30.14
C ALA A 50 7.79 -4.12 -29.96
N GLY A 51 7.19 -3.68 -28.84
CA GLY A 51 5.83 -4.03 -28.49
C GLY A 51 5.70 -5.20 -27.50
N THR A 52 6.77 -5.90 -27.17
CA THR A 52 6.78 -6.92 -26.11
C THR A 52 6.45 -6.30 -24.76
N VAL A 53 5.50 -6.89 -24.02
CA VAL A 53 5.14 -6.45 -22.69
C VAL A 53 6.24 -6.85 -21.72
N LEU A 54 6.84 -5.88 -21.04
CA LEU A 54 7.96 -6.11 -20.10
C LEU A 54 7.49 -6.42 -18.68
N ALA A 55 6.36 -5.85 -18.28
CA ALA A 55 5.84 -6.00 -16.93
C ALA A 55 4.31 -5.85 -16.90
N ASP A 56 3.68 -6.56 -15.98
CA ASP A 56 2.28 -6.38 -15.65
C ASP A 56 2.12 -5.35 -14.52
N GLY A 57 1.03 -4.59 -14.60
CA GLY A 57 0.60 -3.68 -13.55
C GLY A 57 -0.61 -4.20 -12.78
N SER A 58 -1.29 -3.27 -12.11
CA SER A 58 -2.55 -3.56 -11.44
C SER A 58 -3.61 -3.94 -12.47
N SER A 59 -4.42 -4.96 -12.15
CA SER A 59 -5.50 -5.44 -13.03
C SER A 59 -5.05 -5.87 -14.43
N THR A 60 -3.81 -6.33 -14.55
CA THR A 60 -3.28 -6.94 -15.78
C THR A 60 -2.69 -8.32 -15.49
N ASP A 61 -2.78 -9.21 -16.44
CA ASP A 61 -2.25 -10.57 -16.40
C ASP A 61 -1.73 -10.95 -17.79
N GLU A 62 -0.44 -11.25 -17.91
CA GLU A 62 0.26 -11.52 -19.16
C GLU A 62 0.04 -10.45 -20.27
N GLY A 63 0.00 -9.17 -19.84
CA GLY A 63 -0.21 -8.03 -20.72
C GLY A 63 -1.66 -7.75 -21.10
N GLU A 64 -2.61 -8.54 -20.63
CA GLU A 64 -4.04 -8.37 -20.88
C GLU A 64 -4.77 -7.79 -19.67
N LEU A 65 -5.89 -7.10 -19.91
CA LEU A 65 -6.73 -6.56 -18.85
C LEU A 65 -7.44 -7.67 -18.08
N ALA A 66 -7.21 -7.73 -16.76
CA ALA A 66 -7.78 -8.71 -15.83
C ALA A 66 -8.37 -7.99 -14.61
N LEU A 67 -9.65 -7.57 -14.69
CA LEU A 67 -10.34 -6.77 -13.67
C LEU A 67 -10.95 -7.59 -12.54
N GLY A 68 -10.56 -8.80 -12.35
CA GLY A 68 -11.09 -9.65 -11.29
C GLY A 68 -10.89 -11.12 -11.60
N LYS A 69 -11.71 -11.95 -10.94
CA LYS A 69 -11.68 -13.41 -11.09
C LYS A 69 -13.07 -13.94 -11.41
N ASN A 70 -13.13 -14.90 -12.32
CA ASN A 70 -14.34 -15.68 -12.54
C ASN A 70 -14.50 -16.68 -11.39
N LEU A 71 -15.64 -16.65 -10.74
CA LEU A 71 -15.99 -17.54 -9.63
C LEU A 71 -17.15 -18.44 -10.02
N LEU A 72 -17.12 -19.68 -9.54
CA LEU A 72 -18.28 -20.55 -9.58
C LEU A 72 -19.24 -20.15 -8.45
N VAL A 73 -20.47 -19.79 -8.83
CA VAL A 73 -21.50 -19.29 -7.92
C VAL A 73 -22.70 -20.24 -7.92
N ALA A 74 -23.25 -20.54 -6.75
CA ALA A 74 -24.53 -21.23 -6.61
C ALA A 74 -25.57 -20.25 -6.02
N PHE A 75 -26.72 -20.16 -6.67
CA PHE A 75 -27.86 -19.36 -6.18
C PHE A 75 -28.83 -20.29 -5.45
N MET A 76 -28.69 -20.41 -4.15
CA MET A 76 -29.51 -21.29 -3.32
C MET A 76 -29.50 -20.82 -1.86
N PRO A 77 -30.56 -21.09 -1.07
CA PRO A 77 -30.49 -20.94 0.38
C PRO A 77 -29.49 -21.93 0.99
N TRP A 78 -28.72 -21.46 1.96
CA TRP A 78 -27.76 -22.30 2.70
C TRP A 78 -27.93 -22.13 4.20
N GLU A 79 -28.78 -22.92 4.81
CA GLU A 79 -29.03 -22.97 6.25
C GLU A 79 -29.29 -21.58 6.92
N GLY A 80 -29.76 -20.62 6.14
CA GLY A 80 -29.99 -19.25 6.59
C GLY A 80 -28.75 -18.35 6.66
N PHE A 81 -27.54 -18.87 6.44
CA PHE A 81 -26.30 -18.08 6.52
C PHE A 81 -26.12 -17.06 5.39
N ASN A 82 -26.90 -17.19 4.32
CA ASN A 82 -26.94 -16.23 3.21
C ASN A 82 -28.27 -15.44 3.18
N PHE A 83 -28.86 -15.20 4.35
CA PHE A 83 -30.09 -14.40 4.48
C PHE A 83 -29.82 -12.93 4.08
N GLU A 84 -30.78 -12.33 3.37
CA GLU A 84 -30.71 -10.97 2.78
C GLU A 84 -29.52 -10.86 1.81
N ASP A 85 -28.57 -9.97 2.08
CA ASP A 85 -27.40 -9.65 1.26
C ASP A 85 -26.13 -10.40 1.71
N ALA A 86 -26.24 -11.32 2.66
CA ALA A 86 -25.13 -12.12 3.11
C ALA A 86 -24.69 -13.13 2.03
N ILE A 87 -23.38 -13.31 1.87
CA ILE A 87 -22.78 -14.23 0.90
C ILE A 87 -21.87 -15.20 1.65
N ILE A 88 -22.03 -16.50 1.35
CA ILE A 88 -21.12 -17.54 1.83
C ILE A 88 -20.02 -17.71 0.80
N ILE A 89 -18.78 -17.65 1.23
CA ILE A 89 -17.61 -17.89 0.36
C ILE A 89 -16.88 -19.17 0.82
N SER A 90 -16.23 -19.84 -0.12
CA SER A 90 -15.38 -20.97 0.24
C SER A 90 -14.09 -20.49 0.92
N GLU A 91 -13.59 -21.31 1.87
CA GLU A 91 -12.31 -21.03 2.54
C GLU A 91 -11.15 -20.85 1.55
N ARG A 92 -11.18 -21.55 0.42
CA ARG A 92 -10.18 -21.43 -0.64
C ARG A 92 -10.03 -20.00 -1.15
N ILE A 93 -11.13 -19.24 -1.31
CA ILE A 93 -11.09 -17.85 -1.78
C ILE A 93 -10.28 -16.97 -0.83
N VAL A 94 -10.43 -17.22 0.49
CA VAL A 94 -9.67 -16.48 1.52
C VAL A 94 -8.21 -16.96 1.55
N LYS A 95 -8.00 -18.27 1.54
CA LYS A 95 -6.65 -18.87 1.65
C LYS A 95 -5.75 -18.53 0.45
N ASP A 96 -6.32 -18.51 -0.75
CA ASP A 96 -5.59 -18.22 -2.00
C ASP A 96 -5.60 -16.72 -2.36
N ASP A 97 -6.09 -15.84 -1.48
CA ASP A 97 -6.19 -14.38 -1.68
C ASP A 97 -6.89 -13.97 -2.98
N VAL A 98 -7.88 -14.76 -3.45
CA VAL A 98 -8.51 -14.60 -4.77
C VAL A 98 -9.19 -13.24 -4.94
N LEU A 99 -9.81 -12.73 -3.87
CA LEU A 99 -10.52 -11.44 -3.84
C LEU A 99 -9.86 -10.41 -2.90
N THR A 100 -8.63 -10.67 -2.49
CA THR A 100 -7.89 -9.78 -1.59
C THR A 100 -7.40 -8.54 -2.33
N SER A 101 -7.62 -7.38 -1.77
CA SER A 101 -7.12 -6.10 -2.27
C SER A 101 -6.24 -5.41 -1.24
N ILE A 102 -5.26 -4.64 -1.71
CA ILE A 102 -4.40 -3.82 -0.89
C ILE A 102 -4.81 -2.36 -1.09
N HIS A 103 -5.11 -1.68 0.02
CA HIS A 103 -5.41 -0.26 0.02
C HIS A 103 -4.29 0.47 0.77
N ILE A 104 -3.82 1.57 0.18
CA ILE A 104 -2.77 2.41 0.76
C ILE A 104 -3.40 3.75 1.12
N GLU A 105 -3.39 4.08 2.40
CA GLU A 105 -3.86 5.37 2.91
C GLU A 105 -2.67 6.23 3.29
N GLU A 106 -2.78 7.52 3.05
CA GLU A 106 -1.77 8.52 3.35
C GLU A 106 -2.36 9.55 4.33
N TYR A 107 -1.67 9.73 5.44
CA TYR A 107 -2.03 10.71 6.45
C TYR A 107 -0.93 11.78 6.52
N GLU A 108 -1.29 13.02 6.26
CA GLU A 108 -0.39 14.18 6.35
C GLU A 108 -0.69 14.97 7.62
N VAL A 109 0.36 15.23 8.40
CA VAL A 109 0.29 16.07 9.60
C VAL A 109 1.31 17.18 9.49
N GLN A 110 0.88 18.42 9.75
CA GLN A 110 1.74 19.59 9.74
C GLN A 110 1.78 20.24 11.12
N ALA A 111 2.96 20.61 11.57
CA ALA A 111 3.15 21.50 12.71
C ALA A 111 3.02 22.95 12.23
N ARG A 112 2.16 23.73 12.86
CA ARG A 112 1.87 25.12 12.51
C ARG A 112 2.20 26.05 13.65
N ASP A 113 2.53 27.28 13.33
CA ASP A 113 2.63 28.34 14.32
C ASP A 113 1.25 28.77 14.80
N THR A 114 1.06 28.79 16.12
CA THR A 114 -0.17 29.27 16.74
C THR A 114 0.12 30.53 17.56
N LYS A 115 -0.96 31.26 17.93
CA LYS A 115 -0.83 32.47 18.78
C LYS A 115 -0.22 32.17 20.17
N LEU A 116 -0.30 30.92 20.62
CA LEU A 116 0.20 30.45 21.91
C LEU A 116 1.61 29.81 21.83
N GLY A 117 2.14 29.68 20.63
CA GLY A 117 3.41 29.07 20.34
C GLY A 117 3.36 28.08 19.18
N PRO A 118 4.49 27.56 18.71
CA PRO A 118 4.54 26.59 17.62
C PRO A 118 4.01 25.22 18.09
N GLU A 119 3.32 24.54 17.19
CA GLU A 119 3.05 23.11 17.34
C GLU A 119 4.35 22.32 17.11
N GLU A 120 4.46 21.18 17.74
CA GLU A 120 5.66 20.34 17.64
C GLU A 120 5.27 18.90 17.35
N ILE A 121 6.00 18.26 16.45
CA ILE A 121 5.90 16.81 16.22
C ILE A 121 6.96 16.15 17.10
N THR A 122 6.51 15.34 18.04
CA THR A 122 7.38 14.74 19.05
C THR A 122 6.78 13.43 19.58
N ARG A 123 7.63 12.54 20.06
CA ARG A 123 7.23 11.35 20.80
C ARG A 123 6.77 11.68 22.23
N ASP A 124 7.22 12.78 22.79
CA ASP A 124 6.89 13.20 24.15
C ASP A 124 5.48 13.80 24.23
N ILE A 125 4.50 12.92 24.36
CA ILE A 125 3.08 13.29 24.43
C ILE A 125 2.60 13.19 25.86
N PRO A 126 2.10 14.29 26.46
CA PRO A 126 1.53 14.27 27.80
C PRO A 126 0.35 13.28 27.89
N ASN A 127 0.31 12.52 29.02
CA ASN A 127 -0.77 11.57 29.34
C ASN A 127 -0.93 10.38 28.37
N ALA A 128 0.06 10.09 27.54
CA ALA A 128 0.12 8.86 26.76
C ALA A 128 0.98 7.83 27.47
N SER A 129 0.55 6.56 27.44
CA SER A 129 1.34 5.46 27.99
C SER A 129 2.46 5.05 27.03
N ASP A 130 3.53 4.47 27.55
CA ASP A 130 4.65 3.98 26.74
C ASP A 130 4.20 2.92 25.72
N ASP A 131 3.19 2.12 26.04
CA ASP A 131 2.63 1.11 25.14
C ASP A 131 2.00 1.73 23.90
N VAL A 132 1.31 2.87 24.05
CA VAL A 132 0.70 3.60 22.92
C VAL A 132 1.76 4.24 22.02
N LEU A 133 2.90 4.63 22.61
CA LEU A 133 3.99 5.32 21.92
C LEU A 133 5.10 4.39 21.45
N MET A 134 4.99 3.08 21.69
CA MET A 134 6.09 2.14 21.44
C MET A 134 6.51 2.06 19.97
N ASN A 135 5.58 2.29 19.04
CA ASN A 135 5.83 2.25 17.62
C ASN A 135 6.32 3.57 17.02
N LEU A 136 6.34 4.65 17.79
CA LEU A 136 6.89 5.92 17.37
C LEU A 136 8.42 5.92 17.46
N ASP A 137 9.08 6.55 16.50
CA ASP A 137 10.51 6.84 16.54
C ASP A 137 10.82 8.05 17.45
N VAL A 138 12.09 8.45 17.49
CA VAL A 138 12.54 9.59 18.30
C VAL A 138 11.97 10.92 17.84
N ASP A 139 11.56 11.01 16.57
CA ASP A 139 10.97 12.19 15.97
C ASP A 139 9.44 12.24 16.13
N GLY A 140 8.85 11.24 16.77
CA GLY A 140 7.41 11.14 16.99
C GLY A 140 6.62 10.63 15.77
N ILE A 141 7.28 9.97 14.83
CA ILE A 141 6.67 9.37 13.64
C ILE A 141 6.72 7.85 13.76
N ILE A 142 5.68 7.17 13.31
CA ILE A 142 5.63 5.71 13.35
C ILE A 142 6.74 5.08 12.52
N ARG A 143 7.35 4.01 13.05
CA ARG A 143 8.43 3.29 12.37
C ARG A 143 7.91 2.49 11.19
N ILE A 144 8.70 2.44 10.12
CA ILE A 144 8.42 1.60 8.96
C ILE A 144 8.39 0.13 9.39
N GLY A 145 7.34 -0.60 8.98
CA GLY A 145 7.13 -2.01 9.32
C GLY A 145 6.34 -2.25 10.60
N ALA A 146 5.90 -1.20 11.31
CA ALA A 146 5.00 -1.36 12.45
C ALA A 146 3.61 -1.81 11.98
N GLU A 147 3.03 -2.78 12.66
CA GLU A 147 1.62 -3.13 12.50
C GLU A 147 0.77 -2.12 13.25
N VAL A 148 -0.32 -1.66 12.61
CA VAL A 148 -1.20 -0.64 13.16
C VAL A 148 -2.66 -1.09 13.11
N GLY A 149 -3.39 -0.72 14.13
CA GLY A 149 -4.82 -0.96 14.26
C GLY A 149 -5.60 0.34 14.49
N SER A 150 -6.91 0.20 14.60
CA SER A 150 -7.77 1.33 14.93
C SER A 150 -7.45 1.88 16.32
N GLY A 151 -7.15 3.17 16.40
CA GLY A 151 -6.80 3.86 17.64
C GLY A 151 -5.30 4.00 17.91
N ASP A 152 -4.44 3.39 17.10
CA ASP A 152 -3.01 3.53 17.24
C ASP A 152 -2.52 4.92 16.81
N VAL A 153 -1.47 5.40 17.48
CA VAL A 153 -0.86 6.70 17.19
C VAL A 153 0.14 6.56 16.06
N LEU A 154 -0.09 7.27 14.96
CA LEU A 154 0.80 7.29 13.81
C LEU A 154 1.83 8.43 13.90
N VAL A 155 1.45 9.57 14.46
CA VAL A 155 2.30 10.74 14.64
C VAL A 155 1.96 11.40 15.96
N GLY A 156 2.97 11.71 16.75
CA GLY A 156 2.84 12.49 17.98
C GLY A 156 2.91 13.99 17.67
N LYS A 157 1.84 14.73 17.95
CA LYS A 157 1.79 16.18 17.77
C LYS A 157 1.29 16.85 19.04
N VAL A 158 2.04 17.84 19.50
CA VAL A 158 1.69 18.66 20.67
C VAL A 158 1.35 20.07 20.23
N THR A 159 0.21 20.57 20.71
CA THR A 159 -0.24 21.93 20.48
C THR A 159 -0.24 22.69 21.81
N PRO A 160 0.42 23.86 21.93
CA PRO A 160 0.36 24.65 23.14
C PRO A 160 -1.08 25.12 23.44
N LYS A 161 -1.55 24.86 24.66
CA LYS A 161 -2.83 25.39 25.15
C LYS A 161 -2.56 26.58 26.05
N GLY A 162 -3.36 27.66 25.91
CA GLY A 162 -3.36 28.75 26.87
C GLY A 162 -3.82 28.25 28.25
N GLU A 163 -3.26 28.80 29.30
CA GLU A 163 -3.83 28.64 30.64
C GLU A 163 -5.28 29.12 30.61
N SER A 164 -6.23 28.22 30.78
CA SER A 164 -7.59 28.63 31.12
C SER A 164 -7.49 29.21 32.53
N GLU A 165 -7.75 30.52 32.69
CA GLU A 165 -7.92 31.09 34.02
C GLU A 165 -8.93 30.23 34.79
N PRO A 166 -8.63 29.84 36.04
CA PRO A 166 -9.61 29.15 36.86
C PRO A 166 -10.74 30.08 37.15
N THR A 167 -11.90 29.76 36.66
CA THR A 167 -13.17 30.37 37.09
C THR A 167 -13.60 29.80 38.43
#